data_a9e6f246580df9864ed685036a839edf
#
_entry.id   a9e6f246580df9864ed685036a839edf
#
_cell.length_a   1.000
_cell.length_b   1.000
_cell.length_c   1.000
_cell.angle_alpha   90.00
_cell.angle_beta   90.00
_cell.angle_gamma   90.00
#
_symmetry.space_group_name_H-M   'P 1'
#
loop_
_entity.id
_entity.type
_entity.pdbx_description
1 polymer ?
#
loop_
_entity_poly.entity_id
_entity_poly.type
_entity_poly.pdbx_seq_one_letter_code
_entity_poly.pdbx_strand_id
1 'polypeptide(L)'
;GPQTIAWHLHHHHGIAVAVSTIHRHLAAAGLITPTPQKRPRSSYIRFEADQPNERWQADFTHWWLADHTHTEILCWIDDHARYALSVTAHRRVTGATVLTEFRKTIALHGIPYSTLTDNGMVFTTRLAGGKGGRNAFEAELRHLGVTQINSTPNHPTTCGKVERFHQTLKKWLKAQPRATTIAELQAQLDEFLAEYNHRRPHRSLPQHATPATAYTARPKADPANRTDTHNRVRRDRVDTTGALSLRLAGRP
;
A
#
# COMPACT_ATOMS: atom_id res chain seq x y z
N GLY A 1 -1.12 18.17 -2.13
CA GLY A 1 -0.16 19.15 -1.61
C GLY A 1 0.64 19.82 -2.72
N PRO A 2 1.56 20.78 -2.42
CA PRO A 2 2.22 21.60 -3.45
C PRO A 2 2.89 20.82 -4.59
N GLN A 3 3.55 19.71 -4.29
CA GLN A 3 4.18 18.86 -5.31
C GLN A 3 3.17 18.21 -6.25
N THR A 4 2.04 17.73 -5.73
CA THR A 4 0.97 17.14 -6.53
C THR A 4 0.35 18.18 -7.45
N ILE A 5 0.11 19.41 -6.96
CA ILE A 5 -0.41 20.52 -7.76
C ILE A 5 0.57 20.91 -8.85
N ALA A 6 1.87 21.02 -8.54
CA ALA A 6 2.91 21.30 -9.55
C ALA A 6 2.91 20.26 -10.67
N TRP A 7 2.78 18.98 -10.29
CA TRP A 7 2.71 17.90 -11.27
C TRP A 7 1.48 18.02 -12.17
N HIS A 8 0.28 18.26 -11.61
CA HIS A 8 -0.95 18.43 -12.40
C HIS A 8 -0.89 19.64 -13.32
N LEU A 9 -0.38 20.78 -12.84
CA LEU A 9 -0.18 21.98 -13.67
C LEU A 9 0.72 21.70 -14.86
N HIS A 10 1.82 21.02 -14.62
CA HIS A 10 2.75 20.66 -15.70
C HIS A 10 2.16 19.62 -16.65
N HIS A 11 1.60 18.52 -16.10
CA HIS A 11 1.17 17.37 -16.89
C HIS A 11 -0.09 17.63 -17.72
N HIS A 12 -1.07 18.36 -17.17
CA HIS A 12 -2.35 18.59 -17.84
C HIS A 12 -2.45 19.95 -18.54
N HIS A 13 -1.65 20.92 -18.11
CA HIS A 13 -1.76 22.30 -18.58
C HIS A 13 -0.45 22.85 -19.17
N GLY A 14 0.65 22.10 -19.14
CA GLY A 14 1.96 22.56 -19.61
C GLY A 14 2.57 23.70 -18.76
N ILE A 15 2.00 23.99 -17.58
CA ILE A 15 2.41 25.11 -16.75
C ILE A 15 3.50 24.67 -15.77
N ALA A 16 4.72 25.16 -15.96
CA ALA A 16 5.84 24.93 -15.06
C ALA A 16 5.87 25.96 -13.93
N VAL A 17 5.56 25.54 -12.69
CA VAL A 17 5.59 26.38 -11.50
C VAL A 17 6.45 25.72 -10.43
N ALA A 18 7.32 26.51 -9.78
CA ALA A 18 8.13 26.02 -8.67
C ALA A 18 7.23 25.60 -7.49
N VAL A 19 7.55 24.44 -6.89
CA VAL A 19 6.82 23.89 -5.73
C VAL A 19 6.77 24.87 -4.55
N SER A 20 7.85 25.66 -4.36
CA SER A 20 7.93 26.70 -3.34
C SER A 20 6.93 27.83 -3.56
N THR A 21 6.68 28.22 -4.82
CA THR A 21 5.67 29.22 -5.16
C THR A 21 4.28 28.73 -4.80
N ILE A 22 3.93 27.51 -5.19
CA ILE A 22 2.63 26.89 -4.82
C ILE A 22 2.51 26.80 -3.30
N HIS A 23 3.57 26.35 -2.60
CA HIS A 23 3.56 26.28 -1.13
C HIS A 23 3.25 27.64 -0.49
N ARG A 24 3.90 28.70 -0.96
CA ARG A 24 3.70 30.06 -0.47
C ARG A 24 2.23 30.52 -0.63
N HIS A 25 1.64 30.31 -1.81
CA HIS A 25 0.24 30.67 -2.05
C HIS A 25 -0.73 29.86 -1.19
N LEU A 26 -0.51 28.55 -1.04
CA LEU A 26 -1.34 27.71 -0.17
C LEU A 26 -1.20 28.08 1.31
N ALA A 27 -0.01 28.47 1.75
CA ALA A 27 0.23 28.94 3.11
C ALA A 27 -0.47 30.27 3.37
N ALA A 28 -0.37 31.23 2.43
CA ALA A 28 -1.07 32.52 2.51
C ALA A 28 -2.60 32.36 2.54
N ALA A 29 -3.13 31.33 1.86
CA ALA A 29 -4.55 30.99 1.88
C ALA A 29 -4.98 30.15 3.11
N GLY A 30 -4.09 29.90 4.09
CA GLY A 30 -4.38 29.09 5.27
C GLY A 30 -4.62 27.60 5.00
N LEU A 31 -4.31 27.12 3.80
CA LEU A 31 -4.53 25.72 3.37
C LEU A 31 -3.41 24.76 3.77
N ILE A 32 -2.36 25.24 4.43
CA ILE A 32 -1.25 24.43 4.95
C ILE A 32 -1.16 24.60 6.47
N THR A 33 -1.34 23.49 7.17
CA THR A 33 -1.08 23.43 8.62
C THR A 33 0.37 23.02 8.85
N PRO A 34 1.18 23.81 9.54
CA PRO A 34 2.54 23.43 9.92
C PRO A 34 2.53 22.17 10.79
N THR A 35 3.38 21.19 10.47
CA THR A 35 3.56 20.00 11.29
C THR A 35 5.04 19.87 11.68
N PRO A 36 5.49 20.55 12.75
CA PRO A 36 6.92 20.66 13.09
C PRO A 36 7.59 19.35 13.55
N GLN A 37 6.83 18.32 13.92
CA GLN A 37 7.36 17.09 14.51
C GLN A 37 7.66 15.94 13.52
N LYS A 38 7.74 16.21 12.22
CA LYS A 38 8.08 15.16 11.26
C LYS A 38 9.57 14.81 11.29
N ARG A 39 9.89 13.55 11.62
CA ARG A 39 11.26 13.03 11.52
C ARG A 39 11.81 13.21 10.09
N PRO A 40 13.13 13.50 9.94
CA PRO A 40 13.76 13.62 8.62
C PRO A 40 13.61 12.34 7.81
N ARG A 41 13.34 12.45 6.50
CA ARG A 41 13.17 11.30 5.59
C ARG A 41 14.40 10.41 5.49
N SER A 42 15.58 10.93 5.76
CA SER A 42 16.85 10.20 5.73
C SER A 42 16.97 9.10 6.80
N SER A 43 16.09 9.09 7.81
CA SER A 43 16.11 8.09 8.89
C SER A 43 15.28 6.83 8.60
N TYR A 44 14.65 6.72 7.43
CA TYR A 44 13.81 5.56 7.08
C TYR A 44 14.53 4.64 6.10
N ILE A 45 14.80 3.40 6.52
CA ILE A 45 15.17 2.32 5.61
C ILE A 45 13.89 1.90 4.88
N ARG A 46 13.89 1.99 3.57
CA ARG A 46 12.75 1.58 2.74
C ARG A 46 12.99 0.18 2.21
N PHE A 47 12.13 -0.73 2.64
CA PHE A 47 12.00 -2.03 1.99
C PHE A 47 10.99 -1.89 0.86
N GLU A 48 11.36 -2.22 -0.35
CA GLU A 48 10.53 -2.13 -1.53
C GLU A 48 10.72 -3.38 -2.38
N ALA A 49 9.64 -3.97 -2.86
CA ALA A 49 9.69 -5.06 -3.82
C ALA A 49 10.28 -4.55 -5.15
N ASP A 50 11.06 -5.39 -5.83
CA ASP A 50 11.77 -4.99 -7.03
C ASP A 50 10.87 -4.94 -8.27
N GLN A 51 9.76 -5.70 -8.25
CA GLN A 51 8.81 -5.78 -9.37
C GLN A 51 7.35 -5.91 -8.92
N PRO A 52 6.38 -5.60 -9.80
CA PRO A 52 4.96 -5.80 -9.52
C PRO A 52 4.66 -7.26 -9.19
N ASN A 53 3.68 -7.50 -8.34
CA ASN A 53 3.27 -8.81 -7.81
C ASN A 53 4.33 -9.57 -7.00
N GLU A 54 5.52 -9.02 -6.78
CA GLU A 54 6.51 -9.65 -5.89
C GLU A 54 5.99 -9.68 -4.45
N ARG A 55 5.30 -8.61 -4.02
CA ARG A 55 4.69 -8.54 -2.70
C ARG A 55 3.42 -7.73 -2.71
N TRP A 56 2.34 -8.34 -2.25
CA TRP A 56 1.12 -7.61 -1.94
C TRP A 56 1.02 -7.34 -0.45
N GLN A 57 0.61 -6.13 -0.09
CA GLN A 57 0.27 -5.81 1.29
C GLN A 57 -1.24 -5.78 1.45
N ALA A 58 -1.75 -6.35 2.55
CA ALA A 58 -3.16 -6.24 2.89
C ALA A 58 -3.34 -5.81 4.33
N ASP A 59 -4.36 -5.01 4.52
CA ASP A 59 -4.85 -4.58 5.82
C ASP A 59 -6.27 -4.05 5.65
N PHE A 60 -7.02 -3.91 6.74
CA PHE A 60 -8.32 -3.28 6.70
C PHE A 60 -8.39 -2.08 7.64
N THR A 61 -9.30 -1.17 7.33
CA THR A 61 -9.50 0.04 8.11
C THR A 61 -10.97 0.30 8.36
N HIS A 62 -11.27 1.06 9.38
CA HIS A 62 -12.64 1.36 9.81
C HIS A 62 -13.16 2.63 9.18
N TRP A 63 -14.45 2.62 8.82
CA TRP A 63 -15.20 3.77 8.35
C TRP A 63 -16.64 3.71 8.86
N TRP A 64 -17.32 4.86 8.90
CA TRP A 64 -18.70 4.98 9.35
C TRP A 64 -19.56 5.53 8.22
N LEU A 65 -20.74 4.95 8.04
CA LEU A 65 -21.79 5.49 7.18
C LEU A 65 -22.44 6.73 7.80
N ALA A 66 -23.37 7.35 7.07
CA ALA A 66 -24.07 8.55 7.52
C ALA A 66 -24.91 8.33 8.79
N ASP A 67 -25.47 7.13 8.95
CA ASP A 67 -26.24 6.69 10.11
C ASP A 67 -25.36 6.17 11.27
N HIS A 68 -24.05 6.43 11.23
CA HIS A 68 -23.06 5.88 12.17
C HIS A 68 -22.92 4.36 12.17
N THR A 69 -23.44 3.66 11.17
CA THR A 69 -23.14 2.25 10.98
C THR A 69 -21.65 2.05 10.75
N HIS A 70 -21.04 1.21 11.57
CA HIS A 70 -19.62 0.86 11.45
C HIS A 70 -19.40 -0.10 10.29
N THR A 71 -18.40 0.20 9.46
CA THR A 71 -17.98 -0.60 8.32
C THR A 71 -16.46 -0.78 8.32
N GLU A 72 -16.00 -1.79 7.64
CA GLU A 72 -14.58 -2.10 7.47
C GLU A 72 -14.25 -2.14 5.98
N ILE A 73 -13.13 -1.52 5.61
CA ILE A 73 -12.64 -1.45 4.23
C ILE A 73 -11.38 -2.30 4.14
N LEU A 74 -11.44 -3.41 3.40
CA LEU A 74 -10.29 -4.27 3.12
C LEU A 74 -9.54 -3.73 1.90
N CYS A 75 -8.22 -3.59 2.03
CA CYS A 75 -7.36 -3.04 1.00
C CYS A 75 -6.24 -4.02 0.65
N TRP A 76 -6.02 -4.23 -0.64
CA TRP A 76 -4.86 -4.92 -1.19
C TRP A 76 -4.06 -3.94 -2.04
N ILE A 77 -2.76 -3.81 -1.79
CA ILE A 77 -1.87 -2.93 -2.55
C ILE A 77 -0.61 -3.68 -2.99
N ASP A 78 -0.12 -3.37 -4.17
CA ASP A 78 1.17 -3.81 -4.65
C ASP A 78 2.30 -3.02 -3.98
N ASP A 79 3.29 -3.72 -3.44
CA ASP A 79 4.40 -3.12 -2.70
C ASP A 79 5.35 -2.33 -3.59
N HIS A 80 5.59 -2.79 -4.81
CA HIS A 80 6.47 -2.12 -5.77
C HIS A 80 5.82 -0.86 -6.34
N ALA A 81 4.69 -1.02 -6.99
CA ALA A 81 4.03 0.05 -7.74
C ALA A 81 3.13 0.95 -6.88
N ARG A 82 2.85 0.59 -5.62
CA ARG A 82 1.81 1.23 -4.80
C ARG A 82 0.41 1.12 -5.42
N TYR A 83 0.26 0.28 -6.41
CA TYR A 83 -1.00 0.06 -7.12
C TYR A 83 -2.02 -0.54 -6.16
N ALA A 84 -3.17 0.10 -6.03
CA ALA A 84 -4.28 -0.44 -5.26
C ALA A 84 -4.98 -1.51 -6.10
N LEU A 85 -4.80 -2.77 -5.71
CA LEU A 85 -5.31 -3.95 -6.41
C LEU A 85 -6.80 -4.15 -6.15
N SER A 86 -7.22 -3.94 -4.90
CA SER A 86 -8.60 -4.08 -4.46
C SER A 86 -8.85 -3.21 -3.23
N VAL A 87 -10.01 -2.57 -3.19
CA VAL A 87 -10.49 -1.78 -2.05
C VAL A 87 -11.98 -2.07 -1.90
N THR A 88 -12.37 -2.83 -0.88
CA THR A 88 -13.74 -3.34 -0.75
C THR A 88 -14.35 -3.02 0.60
N ALA A 89 -15.63 -2.57 0.58
CA ALA A 89 -16.40 -2.22 1.76
C ALA A 89 -17.19 -3.41 2.28
N HIS A 90 -17.11 -3.65 3.60
CA HIS A 90 -17.78 -4.75 4.27
C HIS A 90 -18.43 -4.29 5.56
N ARG A 91 -19.50 -4.97 6.00
CA ARG A 91 -20.04 -4.79 7.35
C ARG A 91 -18.98 -5.16 8.38
N ARG A 92 -18.27 -6.26 8.11
CA ARG A 92 -17.16 -6.78 8.91
C ARG A 92 -16.23 -7.60 8.02
N VAL A 93 -14.93 -7.43 8.19
CA VAL A 93 -13.91 -8.25 7.55
C VAL A 93 -13.70 -9.53 8.37
N THR A 94 -13.94 -10.66 7.76
CA THR A 94 -13.74 -11.99 8.33
C THR A 94 -12.67 -12.74 7.53
N GLY A 95 -12.17 -13.88 8.04
CA GLY A 95 -11.27 -14.73 7.28
C GLY A 95 -11.86 -15.20 5.94
N ALA A 96 -13.18 -15.47 5.91
CA ALA A 96 -13.90 -15.80 4.67
C ALA A 96 -13.93 -14.61 3.70
N THR A 97 -14.13 -13.39 4.21
CA THR A 97 -14.06 -12.15 3.41
C THR A 97 -12.67 -12.00 2.79
N VAL A 98 -11.61 -12.13 3.59
CA VAL A 98 -10.23 -12.02 3.11
C VAL A 98 -9.95 -13.02 1.99
N LEU A 99 -10.33 -14.29 2.17
CA LEU A 99 -10.14 -15.33 1.16
C LEU A 99 -10.91 -15.04 -0.13
N THR A 100 -12.17 -14.63 -0.01
CA THR A 100 -13.01 -14.31 -1.18
C THR A 100 -12.44 -13.15 -1.98
N GLU A 101 -12.08 -12.06 -1.31
CA GLU A 101 -11.52 -10.89 -1.97
C GLU A 101 -10.11 -11.15 -2.53
N PHE A 102 -9.29 -11.94 -1.84
CA PHE A 102 -8.02 -12.39 -2.38
C PHE A 102 -8.17 -13.18 -3.69
N ARG A 103 -9.12 -14.14 -3.73
CA ARG A 103 -9.41 -14.92 -4.96
C ARG A 103 -9.88 -14.05 -6.12
N LYS A 104 -10.75 -13.07 -5.86
CA LYS A 104 -11.16 -12.09 -6.88
C LYS A 104 -9.97 -11.26 -7.37
N THR A 105 -9.11 -10.84 -6.44
CA THR A 105 -7.95 -10.01 -6.76
C THR A 105 -6.92 -10.78 -7.60
N ILE A 106 -6.63 -12.04 -7.27
CA ILE A 106 -5.70 -12.86 -8.08
C ILE A 106 -6.26 -13.20 -9.46
N ALA A 107 -7.59 -13.33 -9.60
CA ALA A 107 -8.22 -13.56 -10.90
C ALA A 107 -8.02 -12.36 -11.85
N LEU A 108 -7.94 -11.13 -11.33
CA LEU A 108 -7.75 -9.91 -12.10
C LEU A 108 -6.27 -9.56 -12.34
N HIS A 109 -5.42 -9.81 -11.36
CA HIS A 109 -4.07 -9.28 -11.34
C HIS A 109 -2.98 -10.35 -11.44
N GLY A 110 -3.33 -11.62 -11.37
CA GLY A 110 -2.39 -12.76 -11.27
C GLY A 110 -2.00 -13.06 -9.83
N ILE A 111 -1.35 -14.19 -9.61
CA ILE A 111 -0.97 -14.69 -8.29
C ILE A 111 0.31 -13.98 -7.84
N PRO A 112 0.37 -13.36 -6.66
CA PRO A 112 1.59 -12.71 -6.17
C PRO A 112 2.62 -13.75 -5.69
N TYR A 113 3.89 -13.38 -5.72
CA TYR A 113 4.97 -14.19 -5.13
C TYR A 113 4.85 -14.27 -3.60
N SER A 114 4.50 -13.15 -2.94
CA SER A 114 4.33 -13.10 -1.50
C SER A 114 3.21 -12.13 -1.06
N THR A 115 2.66 -12.39 0.13
CA THR A 115 1.76 -11.48 0.81
C THR A 115 2.37 -11.01 2.12
N LEU A 116 2.16 -9.75 2.48
CA LEU A 116 2.52 -9.15 3.75
C LEU A 116 1.27 -8.62 4.44
N THR A 117 0.96 -9.17 5.60
CA THR A 117 -0.21 -8.78 6.41
C THR A 117 0.22 -8.52 7.85
N ASP A 118 -0.66 -7.94 8.63
CA ASP A 118 -0.51 -7.93 10.07
C ASP A 118 -0.74 -9.34 10.66
N ASN A 119 -0.66 -9.46 12.00
CA ASN A 119 -0.93 -10.70 12.72
C ASN A 119 -2.41 -10.87 13.11
N GLY A 120 -3.32 -10.12 12.51
CA GLY A 120 -4.75 -10.23 12.76
C GLY A 120 -5.28 -11.64 12.46
N MET A 121 -6.20 -12.14 13.28
CA MET A 121 -6.75 -13.50 13.15
C MET A 121 -7.44 -13.76 11.80
N VAL A 122 -7.84 -12.73 11.10
CA VAL A 122 -8.42 -12.85 9.76
C VAL A 122 -7.38 -13.24 8.70
N PHE A 123 -6.11 -12.91 8.93
CA PHE A 123 -4.99 -13.21 8.03
C PHE A 123 -4.17 -14.42 8.49
N THR A 124 -4.04 -14.65 9.80
CA THR A 124 -3.18 -15.72 10.32
C THR A 124 -3.67 -16.25 11.66
N THR A 125 -3.47 -17.54 11.87
CA THR A 125 -3.74 -18.19 13.17
C THR A 125 -2.47 -18.29 14.04
N ARG A 126 -1.35 -17.73 13.62
CA ARG A 126 -0.04 -17.84 14.28
C ARG A 126 -0.05 -17.47 15.76
N LEU A 127 -0.89 -16.51 16.15
CA LEU A 127 -0.99 -16.04 17.53
C LEU A 127 -2.23 -16.60 18.28
N ALA A 128 -2.97 -17.54 17.68
CA ALA A 128 -4.20 -18.11 18.26
C ALA A 128 -3.96 -19.19 19.33
N GLY A 129 -2.93 -19.03 20.17
CA GLY A 129 -2.77 -19.84 21.39
C GLY A 129 -2.39 -21.31 21.19
N GLY A 130 -1.64 -21.65 20.12
CA GLY A 130 -0.94 -22.95 20.02
C GLY A 130 -1.79 -24.18 19.72
N LYS A 131 -3.08 -24.05 19.45
CA LYS A 131 -3.93 -25.18 18.99
C LYS A 131 -3.86 -25.44 17.49
N GLY A 132 -2.69 -25.20 16.92
CA GLY A 132 -2.18 -25.60 15.62
C GLY A 132 -3.23 -25.85 14.53
N GLY A 133 -3.52 -24.86 13.74
CA GLY A 133 -4.29 -24.97 12.51
C GLY A 133 -3.96 -23.80 11.59
N ARG A 134 -4.20 -23.97 10.30
CA ARG A 134 -4.17 -22.87 9.35
C ARG A 134 -5.60 -22.38 9.10
N ASN A 135 -5.79 -21.08 9.00
CA ASN A 135 -7.06 -20.59 8.50
C ASN A 135 -7.17 -20.84 6.97
N ALA A 136 -8.35 -20.65 6.41
CA ALA A 136 -8.60 -20.94 5.00
C ALA A 136 -7.74 -20.07 4.06
N PHE A 137 -7.41 -18.83 4.45
CA PHE A 137 -6.52 -17.95 3.69
C PHE A 137 -5.08 -18.49 3.68
N GLU A 138 -4.53 -18.90 4.83
CA GLU A 138 -3.20 -19.52 4.92
C GLU A 138 -3.11 -20.82 4.11
N ALA A 139 -4.19 -21.62 4.11
CA ALA A 139 -4.28 -22.83 3.31
C ALA A 139 -4.25 -22.53 1.80
N GLU A 140 -4.98 -21.50 1.37
CA GLU A 140 -5.00 -21.04 -0.01
C GLU A 140 -3.63 -20.53 -0.48
N LEU A 141 -2.98 -19.68 0.32
CA LEU A 141 -1.64 -19.18 0.00
C LEU A 141 -0.65 -20.33 -0.21
N ARG A 142 -0.71 -21.33 0.68
CA ARG A 142 0.13 -22.52 0.53
C ARG A 142 -0.18 -23.33 -0.72
N HIS A 143 -1.47 -23.52 -1.02
CA HIS A 143 -1.92 -24.22 -2.22
C HIS A 143 -1.38 -23.55 -3.50
N LEU A 144 -1.44 -22.23 -3.54
CA LEU A 144 -0.96 -21.42 -4.65
C LEU A 144 0.58 -21.21 -4.65
N GLY A 145 1.29 -21.71 -3.66
CA GLY A 145 2.73 -21.50 -3.52
C GLY A 145 3.15 -20.08 -3.12
N VAL A 146 2.21 -19.26 -2.65
CA VAL A 146 2.47 -17.88 -2.23
C VAL A 146 3.14 -17.86 -0.86
N THR A 147 4.24 -17.11 -0.74
CA THR A 147 4.93 -16.94 0.54
C THR A 147 4.16 -15.94 1.43
N GLN A 148 3.69 -16.40 2.59
CA GLN A 148 3.09 -15.52 3.56
C GLN A 148 4.16 -14.89 4.47
N ILE A 149 4.12 -13.57 4.61
CA ILE A 149 4.96 -12.78 5.51
C ILE A 149 4.02 -12.04 6.46
N ASN A 150 4.27 -12.19 7.76
CA ASN A 150 3.56 -11.45 8.77
C ASN A 150 4.45 -10.33 9.32
N SER A 151 3.85 -9.20 9.65
CA SER A 151 4.58 -8.09 10.29
C SER A 151 5.16 -8.55 11.63
N THR A 152 6.38 -8.10 11.93
CA THR A 152 6.96 -8.34 13.25
C THR A 152 6.22 -7.48 14.28
N PRO A 153 5.74 -8.04 15.40
CA PRO A 153 5.15 -7.25 16.47
C PRO A 153 6.09 -6.11 16.88
N ASN A 154 5.54 -4.92 17.08
CA ASN A 154 6.27 -3.69 17.45
C ASN A 154 7.30 -3.15 16.42
N HIS A 155 7.28 -3.62 15.17
CA HIS A 155 8.06 -3.03 14.08
C HIS A 155 7.13 -2.28 13.10
N PRO A 156 6.87 -0.97 13.32
CA PRO A 156 5.90 -0.19 12.53
C PRO A 156 6.33 0.05 11.08
N THR A 157 7.55 -0.35 10.70
CA THR A 157 8.07 -0.12 9.36
C THR A 157 7.57 -1.10 8.31
N THR A 158 6.98 -2.23 8.72
CA THR A 158 6.67 -3.34 7.82
C THR A 158 5.39 -3.08 7.01
N CYS A 159 4.33 -2.54 7.62
CA CYS A 159 3.05 -2.24 6.97
C CYS A 159 2.85 -0.74 6.64
N GLY A 160 3.87 0.08 6.75
CA GLY A 160 3.78 1.55 6.58
C GLY A 160 3.27 2.03 5.21
N LYS A 161 3.27 1.18 4.18
CA LYS A 161 2.76 1.52 2.85
C LYS A 161 1.24 1.45 2.83
N VAL A 162 0.64 0.36 3.34
CA VAL A 162 -0.82 0.23 3.43
C VAL A 162 -1.41 1.21 4.44
N GLU A 163 -0.72 1.48 5.55
CA GLU A 163 -1.13 2.54 6.49
C GLU A 163 -1.17 3.91 5.82
N ARG A 164 -0.15 4.24 5.01
CA ARG A 164 -0.11 5.49 4.23
C ARG A 164 -1.21 5.53 3.19
N PHE A 165 -1.53 4.40 2.58
CA PHE A 165 -2.66 4.25 1.67
C PHE A 165 -3.98 4.55 2.40
N HIS A 166 -4.21 3.95 3.58
CA HIS A 166 -5.39 4.21 4.41
C HIS A 166 -5.53 5.70 4.79
N GLN A 167 -4.44 6.38 5.11
CA GLN A 167 -4.47 7.83 5.36
C GLN A 167 -4.94 8.61 4.12
N THR A 168 -4.49 8.20 2.94
CA THR A 168 -4.88 8.83 1.68
C THR A 168 -6.35 8.57 1.37
N LEU A 169 -6.80 7.31 1.48
CA LEU A 169 -8.19 6.90 1.30
C LEU A 169 -9.12 7.67 2.25
N LYS A 170 -8.84 7.66 3.54
CA LYS A 170 -9.67 8.36 4.54
C LYS A 170 -9.73 9.87 4.30
N LYS A 171 -8.63 10.47 3.83
CA LYS A 171 -8.62 11.90 3.47
C LYS A 171 -9.50 12.17 2.27
N TRP A 172 -9.50 11.29 1.27
CA TRP A 172 -10.37 11.41 0.10
C TRP A 172 -11.84 11.22 0.46
N LEU A 173 -12.17 10.16 1.22
CA LEU A 173 -13.54 9.89 1.70
C LEU A 173 -14.11 11.02 2.56
N LYS A 174 -13.28 11.71 3.36
CA LYS A 174 -13.71 12.88 4.15
C LYS A 174 -14.14 14.06 3.29
N ALA A 175 -13.68 14.14 2.05
CA ALA A 175 -14.06 15.19 1.11
C ALA A 175 -15.32 14.83 0.29
N GLN A 176 -15.84 13.60 0.42
CA GLN A 176 -17.07 13.14 -0.22
C GLN A 176 -18.27 13.27 0.74
N PRO A 177 -19.49 13.36 0.21
CA PRO A 177 -20.70 13.14 1.01
C PRO A 177 -20.63 11.78 1.71
N ARG A 178 -21.12 11.69 2.93
CA ARG A 178 -21.15 10.41 3.65
C ARG A 178 -22.10 9.45 2.96
N ALA A 179 -21.59 8.28 2.60
CA ALA A 179 -22.40 7.19 2.07
C ALA A 179 -23.43 6.73 3.11
N THR A 180 -24.64 6.41 2.67
CA THR A 180 -25.73 5.91 3.53
C THR A 180 -25.78 4.39 3.55
N THR A 181 -25.21 3.73 2.53
CA THR A 181 -25.19 2.27 2.38
C THR A 181 -23.77 1.77 2.07
N ILE A 182 -23.54 0.48 2.29
CA ILE A 182 -22.29 -0.17 1.89
C ILE A 182 -22.10 -0.10 0.37
N ALA A 183 -23.18 -0.20 -0.40
CA ALA A 183 -23.12 -0.10 -1.86
C ALA A 183 -22.68 1.29 -2.33
N GLU A 184 -23.19 2.35 -1.71
CA GLU A 184 -22.75 3.72 -1.99
C GLU A 184 -21.28 3.94 -1.56
N LEU A 185 -20.90 3.40 -0.41
CA LEU A 185 -19.50 3.43 0.00
C LEU A 185 -18.61 2.70 -1.01
N GLN A 186 -19.02 1.52 -1.51
CA GLN A 186 -18.27 0.80 -2.52
C GLN A 186 -18.13 1.62 -3.81
N ALA A 187 -19.18 2.27 -4.28
CA ALA A 187 -19.12 3.14 -5.46
C ALA A 187 -18.08 4.28 -5.27
N GLN A 188 -18.05 4.89 -4.08
CA GLN A 188 -17.02 5.89 -3.76
C GLN A 188 -15.61 5.28 -3.73
N LEU A 189 -15.46 4.05 -3.22
CA LEU A 189 -14.17 3.35 -3.23
C LEU A 189 -13.69 3.03 -4.65
N ASP A 190 -14.60 2.69 -5.55
CA ASP A 190 -14.28 2.42 -6.97
C ASP A 190 -13.82 3.70 -7.68
N GLU A 191 -14.46 4.84 -7.43
CA GLU A 191 -14.00 6.15 -7.90
C GLU A 191 -12.62 6.51 -7.34
N PHE A 192 -12.43 6.31 -6.04
CA PHE A 192 -11.13 6.54 -5.40
C PHE A 192 -10.05 5.65 -6.02
N LEU A 193 -10.34 4.38 -6.29
CA LEU A 193 -9.41 3.43 -6.89
C LEU A 193 -8.95 3.90 -8.27
N ALA A 194 -9.90 4.35 -9.11
CA ALA A 194 -9.62 4.90 -10.43
C ALA A 194 -8.74 6.16 -10.34
N GLU A 195 -9.09 7.10 -9.45
CA GLU A 195 -8.31 8.32 -9.23
C GLU A 195 -6.91 8.02 -8.72
N TYR A 196 -6.81 7.16 -7.70
CA TYR A 196 -5.55 6.82 -7.04
C TYR A 196 -4.58 6.12 -8.00
N ASN A 197 -5.06 5.15 -8.77
CA ASN A 197 -4.21 4.35 -9.64
C ASN A 197 -3.81 5.08 -10.93
N HIS A 198 -4.72 5.82 -11.56
CA HIS A 198 -4.53 6.30 -12.92
C HIS A 198 -4.24 7.80 -13.02
N ARG A 199 -4.71 8.61 -12.08
CA ARG A 199 -4.60 10.07 -12.17
C ARG A 199 -3.70 10.71 -11.13
N ARG A 200 -3.51 10.04 -9.99
CA ARG A 200 -2.74 10.61 -8.89
C ARG A 200 -1.25 10.28 -9.00
N PRO A 201 -0.35 11.30 -9.10
CA PRO A 201 1.09 11.06 -9.05
C PRO A 201 1.50 10.58 -7.67
N HIS A 202 2.38 9.58 -7.61
CA HIS A 202 2.85 9.02 -6.37
C HIS A 202 4.28 9.46 -6.04
N ARG A 203 4.49 10.12 -4.89
CA ARG A 203 5.76 10.77 -4.50
C ARG A 203 6.95 9.83 -4.32
N SER A 204 6.72 8.55 -4.09
CA SER A 204 7.79 7.55 -3.93
C SER A 204 8.13 6.83 -5.23
N LEU A 205 7.33 7.00 -6.27
CA LEU A 205 7.61 6.41 -7.57
C LEU A 205 8.55 7.29 -8.39
N PRO A 206 9.36 6.71 -9.28
CA PRO A 206 10.22 7.46 -10.18
C PRO A 206 9.41 8.48 -10.98
N GLN A 207 9.96 9.67 -11.17
CA GLN A 207 9.33 10.77 -11.92
C GLN A 207 7.90 11.12 -11.46
N HIS A 208 7.53 10.76 -10.22
CA HIS A 208 6.17 10.89 -9.70
C HIS A 208 5.11 10.17 -10.57
N ALA A 209 5.48 9.05 -11.18
CA ALA A 209 4.57 8.24 -11.98
C ALA A 209 3.28 7.90 -11.21
N THR A 210 2.21 7.60 -11.93
CA THR A 210 1.01 7.03 -11.32
C THR A 210 1.25 5.58 -10.93
N PRO A 211 0.54 5.04 -9.92
CA PRO A 211 0.64 3.62 -9.59
C PRO A 211 0.39 2.69 -10.77
N ALA A 212 -0.58 3.00 -11.64
CA ALA A 212 -0.86 2.21 -12.83
C ALA A 212 0.32 2.16 -13.81
N THR A 213 0.96 3.30 -14.08
CA THR A 213 2.15 3.36 -14.93
C THR A 213 3.28 2.48 -14.36
N ALA A 214 3.52 2.57 -13.05
CA ALA A 214 4.55 1.76 -12.41
C ALA A 214 4.22 0.25 -12.40
N TYR A 215 2.93 -0.10 -12.24
CA TYR A 215 2.46 -1.49 -12.20
C TYR A 215 2.55 -2.20 -13.55
N THR A 216 2.42 -1.45 -14.65
CA THR A 216 2.50 -1.99 -16.02
C THR A 216 3.89 -1.88 -16.64
N ALA A 217 4.80 -1.13 -16.02
CA ALA A 217 6.13 -0.87 -16.57
C ALA A 217 7.09 -2.08 -16.58
N ARG A 218 6.79 -3.11 -15.79
CA ARG A 218 7.65 -4.30 -15.62
C ARG A 218 6.82 -5.59 -15.67
N PRO A 219 7.45 -6.73 -16.02
CA PRO A 219 6.84 -8.03 -15.84
C PRO A 219 6.43 -8.26 -14.39
N LYS A 220 5.35 -8.99 -14.19
CA LYS A 220 4.83 -9.32 -12.87
C LYS A 220 5.51 -10.58 -12.34
N ALA A 221 5.84 -10.60 -11.06
CA ALA A 221 6.29 -11.80 -10.37
C ALA A 221 5.13 -12.78 -10.19
N ASP A 222 5.43 -14.07 -10.12
CA ASP A 222 4.50 -15.13 -9.76
C ASP A 222 5.21 -16.20 -8.89
N PRO A 223 4.48 -17.10 -8.21
CA PRO A 223 5.09 -18.12 -7.36
C PRO A 223 5.94 -19.16 -8.12
N ALA A 224 5.69 -19.38 -9.40
CA ALA A 224 6.45 -20.32 -10.23
C ALA A 224 7.82 -19.75 -10.63
N ASN A 225 7.96 -18.44 -10.66
CA ASN A 225 9.18 -17.73 -11.05
C ASN A 225 10.18 -17.61 -9.89
N ARG A 226 10.41 -18.70 -9.18
CA ARG A 226 11.29 -18.72 -7.99
C ARG A 226 12.78 -18.69 -8.30
N THR A 227 13.19 -18.79 -9.56
CA THR A 227 14.58 -18.54 -9.92
C THR A 227 14.87 -17.06 -9.72
N ASP A 228 15.61 -16.77 -8.69
CA ASP A 228 16.07 -15.42 -8.38
C ASP A 228 17.06 -14.97 -9.48
N THR A 229 16.50 -14.52 -10.59
CA THR A 229 17.25 -13.94 -11.72
C THR A 229 17.51 -12.45 -11.49
N HIS A 230 17.11 -11.91 -10.35
CA HIS A 230 17.21 -10.49 -10.08
C HIS A 230 18.58 -10.15 -9.50
N ASN A 231 19.34 -9.38 -10.24
CA ASN A 231 20.41 -8.55 -9.69
C ASN A 231 19.78 -7.52 -8.75
N ARG A 232 19.54 -7.91 -7.51
CA ARG A 232 19.03 -7.01 -6.47
C ARG A 232 20.09 -5.98 -6.15
N VAL A 233 19.91 -4.78 -6.64
CA VAL A 233 20.77 -3.66 -6.27
C VAL A 233 20.30 -3.14 -4.90
N ARG A 234 21.02 -3.54 -3.85
CA ARG A 234 20.88 -2.94 -2.53
C ARG A 234 21.69 -1.65 -2.49
N ARG A 235 21.06 -0.56 -2.12
CA ARG A 235 21.74 0.71 -1.85
C ARG A 235 21.84 0.88 -0.35
N ASP A 236 23.03 0.71 0.20
CA ASP A 236 23.33 1.01 1.60
C ASP A 236 24.22 2.26 1.71
N ARG A 237 24.22 2.88 2.88
CA ARG A 237 25.17 3.92 3.19
C ARG A 237 26.40 3.29 3.81
N VAL A 238 27.56 3.69 3.34
CA VAL A 238 28.83 3.42 3.97
C VAL A 238 28.87 4.24 5.27
N ASP A 239 29.28 3.66 6.36
CA ASP A 239 29.45 4.37 7.63
C ASP A 239 30.65 5.33 7.61
N THR A 240 30.86 6.06 8.68
CA THR A 240 31.97 7.04 8.79
C THR A 240 33.37 6.41 8.75
N THR A 241 33.46 5.09 8.91
CA THR A 241 34.73 4.33 8.83
C THR A 241 34.94 3.70 7.46
N GLY A 242 34.01 3.87 6.51
CA GLY A 242 34.08 3.28 5.20
C GLY A 242 33.61 1.83 5.13
N ALA A 243 32.95 1.32 6.19
CA ALA A 243 32.49 -0.05 6.26
C ALA A 243 31.02 -0.19 5.79
N LEU A 244 30.71 -1.34 5.18
CA LEU A 244 29.38 -1.75 4.76
C LEU A 244 29.03 -3.08 5.43
N SER A 245 27.92 -3.11 6.19
CA SER A 245 27.45 -4.34 6.81
C SER A 245 26.49 -5.09 5.89
N LEU A 246 26.90 -6.24 5.40
CA LEU A 246 26.05 -7.17 4.64
C LEU A 246 25.56 -8.30 5.55
N ARG A 247 24.25 -8.51 5.60
CA ARG A 247 23.66 -9.68 6.28
C ARG A 247 23.21 -10.69 5.21
N LEU A 248 23.82 -11.86 5.20
CA LEU A 248 23.40 -12.98 4.38
C LEU A 248 22.57 -13.94 5.23
N ALA A 249 21.33 -14.27 4.79
CA ALA A 249 20.44 -15.21 5.49
C ALA A 249 20.22 -14.91 6.99
N GLY A 250 20.18 -13.63 7.37
CA GLY A 250 19.93 -13.22 8.76
C GLY A 250 21.12 -13.37 9.71
N ARG A 251 22.28 -13.76 9.22
CA ARG A 251 23.56 -13.79 9.97
C ARG A 251 24.41 -12.54 9.66
N PRO A 252 25.13 -12.00 10.67
CA PRO A 252 26.02 -10.87 10.44
C PRO A 252 27.17 -11.24 9.50
#